data_b60ba40d8d019cebfbb10dbb9205f0c9
#
_entry.id   b60ba40d8d019cebfbb10dbb9205f0c9
#
_cell.length_a   1.000
_cell.length_b   1.000
_cell.length_c   1.000
_cell.angle_alpha   90.00
_cell.angle_beta   90.00
_cell.angle_gamma   90.00
#
_symmetry.space_group_name_H-M   'P 1'
#
loop_
_entity.id
_entity.type
_entity.pdbx_description
1 polymer ?
#
loop_
_entity_poly.entity_id
_entity_poly.type
_entity_poly.pdbx_seq_one_letter_code
_entity_poly.pdbx_strand_id
1 'polypeptide(L)' 'MPITSKYTNKKVEQIIDDVFDVLEKHDASAELALMIMGNITTNVINADVPASQRKAIAEKFAHALQSSIKED' A
#
# COMPACT_ATOMS: atom_id res chain seq x y z
N MET A 1 3.90 14.28 -1.67
CA MET A 1 3.56 12.94 -2.17
C MET A 1 4.67 11.96 -1.87
N PRO A 2 4.41 11.02 -1.02
CA PRO A 2 5.45 10.05 -0.66
C PRO A 2 5.79 9.10 -1.81
N ILE A 3 4.83 8.79 -2.67
CA ILE A 3 5.07 7.90 -3.81
C ILE A 3 4.59 8.59 -5.07
N THR A 4 5.50 8.67 -6.04
CA THR A 4 5.18 9.25 -7.35
C THR A 4 4.81 8.13 -8.30
N SER A 5 3.72 8.31 -9.03
CA SER A 5 3.21 7.32 -9.95
C SER A 5 2.92 7.93 -11.32
N LYS A 6 3.10 7.12 -12.36
CA LYS A 6 2.73 7.52 -13.71
C LYS A 6 1.23 7.43 -13.96
N TYR A 7 0.49 6.87 -13.02
CA TYR A 7 -0.96 6.73 -13.15
C TYR A 7 -1.66 7.99 -12.70
N THR A 8 -2.87 8.23 -13.23
CA THR A 8 -3.64 9.40 -12.83
C THR A 8 -4.11 9.28 -11.39
N ASN A 9 -4.27 10.42 -10.71
CA ASN A 9 -4.80 10.45 -9.36
C ASN A 9 -6.19 9.85 -9.30
N LYS A 10 -7.00 10.10 -10.32
CA LYS A 10 -8.36 9.57 -10.37
C LYS A 10 -8.36 8.04 -10.39
N LYS A 11 -7.47 7.45 -11.19
CA LYS A 11 -7.37 5.98 -11.27
C LYS A 11 -6.94 5.40 -9.94
N VAL A 12 -5.94 6.00 -9.31
CA VAL A 12 -5.43 5.55 -8.01
C VAL A 12 -6.53 5.66 -6.95
N GLU A 13 -7.24 6.78 -6.91
CA GLU A 13 -8.32 6.96 -5.93
C GLU A 13 -9.45 5.97 -6.12
N GLN A 14 -9.80 5.69 -7.37
CA GLN A 14 -10.85 4.71 -7.66
C GLN A 14 -10.49 3.32 -7.13
N ILE A 15 -9.25 2.90 -7.34
CA ILE A 15 -8.79 1.59 -6.85
C ILE A 15 -8.78 1.58 -5.33
N ILE A 16 -8.31 2.66 -4.70
CA ILE A 16 -8.30 2.76 -3.25
C ILE A 16 -9.72 2.64 -2.69
N ASP A 17 -10.68 3.34 -3.32
CA ASP A 17 -12.07 3.27 -2.89
C ASP A 17 -12.62 1.85 -3.00
N ASP A 18 -12.29 1.14 -4.07
CA ASP A 18 -12.71 -0.23 -4.25
C ASP A 18 -12.12 -1.15 -3.16
N VAL A 19 -10.86 -0.92 -2.80
CA VAL A 19 -10.22 -1.69 -1.72
C VAL A 19 -10.91 -1.42 -0.39
N PHE A 20 -11.22 -0.16 -0.09
CA PHE A 20 -11.96 0.18 1.13
C PHE A 20 -13.33 -0.47 1.15
N ASP A 21 -14.01 -0.53 0.00
CA ASP A 21 -15.31 -1.19 -0.07
C ASP A 21 -15.21 -2.67 0.29
N VAL A 22 -14.15 -3.34 -0.17
CA VAL A 22 -13.93 -4.74 0.18
C VAL A 22 -13.70 -4.90 1.68
N LEU A 23 -12.87 -4.04 2.26
CA LEU A 23 -12.60 -4.09 3.69
C LEU A 23 -13.88 -3.85 4.51
N GLU A 24 -14.71 -2.90 4.09
CA GLU A 24 -15.99 -2.63 4.74
C GLU A 24 -16.94 -3.81 4.63
N LYS A 25 -16.98 -4.44 3.45
CA LYS A 25 -17.84 -5.60 3.22
C LYS A 25 -17.52 -6.72 4.20
N HIS A 26 -16.26 -6.88 4.56
CA HIS A 26 -15.82 -7.90 5.49
C HIS A 26 -15.74 -7.41 6.93
N ASP A 27 -16.17 -6.18 7.17
CA ASP A 27 -16.19 -5.59 8.52
C ASP A 27 -14.80 -5.62 9.16
N ALA A 28 -13.79 -5.32 8.37
CA ALA A 28 -12.41 -5.40 8.82
C ALA A 28 -12.09 -4.27 9.80
N SER A 29 -11.52 -4.63 10.95
CA SER A 29 -10.99 -3.66 11.89
C SER A 29 -9.73 -3.01 11.33
N ALA A 30 -9.28 -1.92 11.95
CA ALA A 30 -8.04 -1.28 11.54
C ALA A 30 -6.86 -2.25 11.60
N GLU A 31 -6.79 -3.05 12.65
CA GLU A 31 -5.73 -4.04 12.81
C GLU A 31 -5.75 -5.08 11.70
N LEU A 32 -6.93 -5.61 11.40
CA LEU A 32 -7.07 -6.59 10.33
C LEU A 32 -6.74 -5.97 8.97
N ALA A 33 -7.20 -4.75 8.72
CA ALA A 33 -6.92 -4.06 7.47
C ALA A 33 -5.41 -3.87 7.27
N LEU A 34 -4.70 -3.46 8.33
CA LEU A 34 -3.26 -3.26 8.25
C LEU A 34 -2.52 -4.57 7.99
N MET A 35 -2.96 -5.66 8.63
CA MET A 35 -2.39 -6.98 8.39
C MET A 35 -2.56 -7.41 6.94
N ILE A 36 -3.76 -7.23 6.40
CA ILE A 36 -4.07 -7.57 5.01
C ILE A 36 -3.23 -6.76 4.05
N MET A 37 -3.20 -5.44 4.25
CA MET A 37 -2.45 -4.57 3.34
C MET A 37 -0.95 -4.84 3.41
N GLY A 38 -0.43 -5.16 4.58
CA GLY A 38 0.96 -5.55 4.73
C GLY A 38 1.28 -6.83 3.96
N ASN A 39 0.42 -7.83 4.07
CA ASN A 39 0.60 -9.08 3.34
C ASN A 39 0.52 -8.89 1.84
N ILE A 40 -0.41 -8.05 1.38
CA ILE A 40 -0.53 -7.76 -0.05
C ILE A 40 0.75 -7.05 -0.54
N THR A 41 1.22 -6.08 0.21
CA THR A 41 2.43 -5.35 -0.13
C THR A 41 3.63 -6.30 -0.26
N THR A 42 3.78 -7.19 0.72
CA THR A 42 4.84 -8.20 0.70
C THR A 42 4.75 -9.09 -0.53
N ASN A 43 3.54 -9.56 -0.84
CA ASN A 43 3.33 -10.43 -1.98
C ASN A 43 3.63 -9.73 -3.30
N VAL A 44 3.23 -8.47 -3.43
CA VAL A 44 3.51 -7.70 -4.64
C VAL A 44 5.01 -7.53 -4.84
N ILE A 45 5.71 -7.18 -3.78
CA ILE A 45 7.17 -6.97 -3.86
C ILE A 45 7.86 -8.30 -4.24
N ASN A 46 7.49 -9.39 -3.58
CA ASN A 46 8.14 -10.68 -3.83
C ASN A 46 7.80 -11.25 -5.21
N ALA A 47 6.62 -10.95 -5.74
CA ALA A 47 6.19 -11.51 -7.03
C ALA A 47 6.61 -10.66 -8.21
N ASP A 48 6.56 -9.33 -8.08
CA ASP A 48 6.69 -8.44 -9.23
C ASP A 48 7.98 -7.64 -9.27
N VAL A 49 8.76 -7.63 -8.18
CA VAL A 49 10.02 -6.88 -8.12
C VAL A 49 11.19 -7.86 -8.22
N PRO A 50 12.17 -7.58 -9.09
CA PRO A 50 13.36 -8.46 -9.17
C PRO A 50 14.04 -8.59 -7.81
N ALA A 51 14.55 -9.79 -7.53
CA ALA A 51 15.11 -10.09 -6.21
C ALA A 51 16.16 -9.09 -5.75
N SER A 52 17.01 -8.63 -6.66
CA SER A 52 18.08 -7.68 -6.32
C SER A 52 17.57 -6.31 -5.88
N GLN A 53 16.31 -5.99 -6.16
CA GLN A 53 15.74 -4.68 -5.87
C GLN A 53 14.70 -4.71 -4.74
N ARG A 54 14.34 -5.88 -4.25
CA ARG A 54 13.23 -6.01 -3.30
C ARG A 54 13.43 -5.23 -2.02
N LYS A 55 14.61 -5.31 -1.44
CA LYS A 55 14.88 -4.60 -0.18
C LYS A 55 14.88 -3.10 -0.37
N ALA A 56 15.46 -2.62 -1.48
CA ALA A 56 15.48 -1.19 -1.76
C ALA A 56 14.06 -0.64 -1.97
N ILE A 57 13.23 -1.38 -2.67
CA ILE A 57 11.84 -0.98 -2.90
C ILE A 57 11.06 -0.98 -1.58
N ALA A 58 11.28 -2.01 -0.75
CA ALA A 58 10.61 -2.09 0.55
C ALA A 58 11.01 -0.90 1.45
N GLU A 59 12.29 -0.52 1.43
CA GLU A 59 12.76 0.64 2.20
C GLU A 59 12.11 1.93 1.72
N LYS A 60 12.04 2.13 0.41
CA LYS A 60 11.38 3.31 -0.15
C LYS A 60 9.91 3.35 0.24
N PHE A 61 9.24 2.22 0.16
CA PHE A 61 7.83 2.12 0.53
C PHE A 61 7.64 2.46 2.01
N ALA A 62 8.48 1.87 2.86
CA ALA A 62 8.37 2.11 4.30
C ALA A 62 8.62 3.57 4.64
N HIS A 63 9.60 4.20 4.00
CA HIS A 63 9.90 5.61 4.22
C HIS A 63 8.73 6.49 3.77
N ALA A 64 8.16 6.20 2.60
CA ALA A 64 7.01 6.93 2.09
C ALA A 64 5.81 6.79 3.02
N LEU A 65 5.59 5.59 3.53
CA LEU A 65 4.51 5.33 4.47
C LEU A 65 4.69 6.17 5.73
N GLN A 66 5.88 6.13 6.32
CA GLN A 66 6.17 6.90 7.52
C GLN A 66 5.96 8.40 7.29
N SER A 67 6.39 8.89 6.15
CA SER A 67 6.26 10.31 5.81
C SER A 67 4.80 10.75 5.67
N SER A 68 3.91 9.80 5.38
CA SER A 68 2.49 10.10 5.17
C SER A 68 1.68 10.09 6.46
N ILE A 69 2.24 9.59 7.54
CA ILE A 69 1.52 9.47 8.79
C ILE A 69 1.44 10.82 9.49
N LYS A 70 0.25 11.15 9.97
CA LYS A 70 0.01 12.37 10.74
C LYS A 70 0.05 12.04 12.22
N GLU A 71 0.76 12.86 12.98
CA GLU A 71 0.95 12.58 14.40
C GLU A 71 0.21 13.55 15.32
N ASP A 72 -0.48 14.54 14.81
CA ASP A 72 -1.22 15.49 15.64
C ASP A 72 -2.65 15.04 15.96
#